data_3d3b76261a4c36a61eb720518d831214
#
_entry.id   3d3b76261a4c36a61eb720518d831214
#
_cell.length_a   1.000
_cell.length_b   1.000
_cell.length_c   1.000
_cell.angle_alpha   90.00
_cell.angle_beta   90.00
_cell.angle_gamma   90.00
#
_symmetry.space_group_name_H-M   'P 1'
#
loop_
_entity.id
_entity.type
_entity.pdbx_description
1 polymer ?
#
loop_
_entity_poly.entity_id
_entity_poly.type
_entity_poly.pdbx_seq_one_letter_code
_entity_poly.pdbx_strand_id
1 'polypeptide(L)'
;MIEGTSTSTVNTSAVEQPGSDSESQPVSIGFITEQTSHHPPVSAFYIDCPESGVIARGFDQISAKFTGTSIRVGPGQHNLGIFVTLQKRDNEEYQLTHPAAHLGGLLRGSLSISVADACYVTCPRTGIKAILQYLEDGWVSRSQLRLEGVIFRYDTSNDDKTKIKDVPQKDILARIHGCWKEQIYYTAPGSPDSHVIIDLTPLYPASKIVPPEEYQLPNESRRFWALVTSAILDKRYSEATKYKHEIEERQRQKAAEREQRKEEWQPRFFTGVVTPLGKPDLTNDGQEALRGLHEGNYYLEENKTTGA
;
A
#
# COMPACT_ATOMS: atom_id res chain seq x y z
N MET A 1 -9.21 -20.32 -0.07
CA MET A 1 -8.06 -19.45 -0.33
C MET A 1 -8.13 -19.04 -1.79
N ILE A 2 -8.20 -17.74 -2.08
CA ILE A 2 -8.23 -17.25 -3.45
C ILE A 2 -6.78 -16.88 -3.77
N GLU A 3 -6.14 -17.68 -4.62
CA GLU A 3 -4.81 -17.37 -5.14
C GLU A 3 -5.00 -16.32 -6.24
N GLY A 4 -4.83 -15.06 -5.91
CA GLY A 4 -4.83 -13.97 -6.88
C GLY A 4 -3.52 -13.23 -6.78
N THR A 5 -2.67 -13.36 -7.79
CA THR A 5 -1.43 -12.61 -7.91
C THR A 5 -1.64 -11.49 -8.91
N SER A 6 -1.30 -10.27 -8.53
CA SER A 6 -1.28 -9.14 -9.45
C SER A 6 0.14 -8.59 -9.55
N THR A 7 0.68 -8.58 -10.75
CA THR A 7 1.97 -7.96 -11.06
C THR A 7 1.72 -6.74 -11.92
N SER A 8 2.32 -5.61 -11.58
CA SER A 8 2.23 -4.40 -12.41
C SER A 8 3.51 -3.59 -12.36
N THR A 9 3.91 -3.08 -13.52
CA THR A 9 4.99 -2.11 -13.66
C THR A 9 4.39 -0.75 -13.95
N VAL A 10 4.90 0.27 -13.30
CA VAL A 10 4.54 1.66 -13.56
C VAL A 10 5.75 2.36 -14.13
N ASN A 11 5.70 2.74 -15.41
CA ASN A 11 6.69 3.65 -15.98
C ASN A 11 6.18 5.08 -15.76
N THR A 12 6.84 5.83 -14.90
CA THR A 12 6.60 7.28 -14.78
C THR A 12 7.47 7.98 -15.80
N SER A 13 6.87 8.49 -16.87
CA SER A 13 7.51 9.55 -17.65
C SER A 13 7.67 10.76 -16.74
N ALA A 14 8.89 11.26 -16.64
CA ALA A 14 9.19 12.46 -15.88
C ALA A 14 8.32 13.61 -16.36
N VAL A 15 7.65 14.29 -15.42
CA VAL A 15 7.04 15.58 -15.66
C VAL A 15 8.19 16.56 -15.83
N GLU A 16 8.37 17.08 -17.04
CA GLU A 16 9.32 18.15 -17.32
C GLU A 16 8.95 19.37 -16.46
N GLN A 17 9.81 19.69 -15.50
CA GLN A 17 9.79 21.02 -14.91
C GLN A 17 10.42 22.00 -15.91
N PRO A 18 9.80 23.13 -16.23
CA PRO A 18 10.41 24.12 -17.10
C PRO A 18 11.59 24.77 -16.34
N GLY A 19 12.82 24.37 -16.69
CA GLY A 19 14.01 25.06 -16.21
C GLY A 19 15.25 24.26 -15.81
N SER A 20 15.36 22.96 -16.08
CA SER A 20 16.64 22.26 -15.96
C SER A 20 16.86 21.32 -17.15
N ASP A 21 17.90 21.64 -17.95
CA ASP A 21 18.38 20.85 -19.10
C ASP A 21 19.11 19.54 -18.64
N SER A 22 18.55 18.81 -17.69
CA SER A 22 18.96 17.43 -17.42
C SER A 22 17.82 16.54 -17.88
N GLU A 23 17.98 15.84 -18.99
CA GLU A 23 17.13 14.74 -19.40
C GLU A 23 17.01 13.77 -18.21
N SER A 24 15.90 13.87 -17.46
CA SER A 24 15.61 12.93 -16.40
C SER A 24 15.33 11.58 -17.05
N GLN A 25 16.20 10.61 -16.81
CA GLN A 25 15.99 9.25 -17.29
C GLN A 25 14.67 8.70 -16.72
N PRO A 26 13.86 8.01 -17.52
CA PRO A 26 12.63 7.42 -17.05
C PRO A 26 12.92 6.41 -15.93
N VAL A 27 12.12 6.46 -14.88
CA VAL A 27 12.24 5.60 -13.70
C VAL A 27 11.24 4.46 -13.82
N SER A 28 11.71 3.22 -13.61
CA SER A 28 10.86 2.03 -13.60
C SER A 28 10.51 1.64 -12.17
N ILE A 29 9.21 1.43 -11.92
CA ILE A 29 8.72 0.94 -10.62
C ILE A 29 8.07 -0.42 -10.84
N GLY A 30 8.68 -1.48 -10.27
CA GLY A 30 8.11 -2.81 -10.21
C GLY A 30 7.18 -2.96 -9.01
N PHE A 31 6.02 -3.60 -9.21
CA PHE A 31 5.06 -3.89 -8.14
C PHE A 31 4.57 -5.32 -8.24
N ILE A 32 4.75 -6.09 -7.17
CA ILE A 32 4.24 -7.45 -7.03
C ILE A 32 3.36 -7.51 -5.78
N THR A 33 2.22 -8.17 -5.89
CA THR A 33 1.35 -8.46 -4.75
C THR A 33 0.75 -9.85 -4.88
N GLU A 34 0.57 -10.53 -3.75
CA GLU A 34 -0.04 -11.85 -3.66
C GLU A 34 -0.94 -11.93 -2.43
N GLN A 35 -2.13 -12.48 -2.59
CA GLN A 35 -2.96 -12.79 -1.45
C GLN A 35 -2.39 -14.01 -0.70
N THR A 36 -1.83 -13.78 0.47
CA THR A 36 -1.14 -14.79 1.27
C THR A 36 -2.03 -15.45 2.33
N SER A 37 -3.19 -14.88 2.64
CA SER A 37 -4.20 -15.49 3.50
C SER A 37 -5.59 -15.07 3.05
N HIS A 38 -6.59 -15.94 3.24
CA HIS A 38 -7.99 -15.64 2.93
C HIS A 38 -8.83 -15.37 4.18
N HIS A 39 -8.55 -16.05 5.26
CA HIS A 39 -9.19 -15.85 6.55
C HIS A 39 -8.15 -15.68 7.66
N PRO A 40 -7.85 -14.45 8.07
CA PRO A 40 -8.32 -13.18 7.50
C PRO A 40 -7.74 -12.89 6.11
N PRO A 41 -8.37 -12.04 5.29
CA PRO A 41 -7.80 -11.66 4.00
C PRO A 41 -6.57 -10.79 4.20
N VAL A 42 -5.41 -11.29 3.77
CA VAL A 42 -4.11 -10.61 3.86
C VAL A 42 -3.42 -10.73 2.52
N SER A 43 -2.86 -9.64 2.04
CA SER A 43 -2.04 -9.60 0.83
C SER A 43 -0.65 -9.06 1.17
N ALA A 44 0.39 -9.76 0.76
CA ALA A 44 1.74 -9.23 0.73
C ALA A 44 1.94 -8.34 -0.49
N PHE A 45 2.76 -7.32 -0.38
CA PHE A 45 3.18 -6.50 -1.51
C PHE A 45 4.66 -6.13 -1.42
N TYR A 46 5.26 -5.93 -2.58
CA TYR A 46 6.63 -5.48 -2.75
C TYR A 46 6.69 -4.50 -3.92
N ILE A 47 7.31 -3.34 -3.67
CA ILE A 47 7.53 -2.28 -4.64
C ILE A 47 9.03 -2.05 -4.71
N ASP A 48 9.56 -1.92 -5.92
CA ASP A 48 10.97 -1.69 -6.17
C ASP A 48 11.17 -0.59 -7.21
N CYS A 49 12.10 0.31 -6.91
CA CYS A 49 12.56 1.36 -7.81
C CYS A 49 14.11 1.36 -7.80
N PRO A 50 14.77 0.54 -8.62
CA PRO A 50 16.22 0.36 -8.60
C PRO A 50 16.99 1.67 -8.85
N GLU A 51 16.52 2.49 -9.79
CA GLU A 51 17.17 3.75 -10.17
C GLU A 51 17.21 4.74 -8.98
N SER A 52 16.17 4.75 -8.18
CA SER A 52 16.09 5.59 -6.97
C SER A 52 16.69 4.90 -5.74
N GLY A 53 16.87 3.57 -5.78
CA GLY A 53 17.27 2.76 -4.64
C GLY A 53 16.23 2.77 -3.52
N VAL A 54 14.94 2.67 -3.90
CA VAL A 54 13.82 2.68 -2.96
C VAL A 54 13.07 1.36 -3.05
N ILE A 55 12.88 0.70 -1.90
CA ILE A 55 12.04 -0.48 -1.75
C ILE A 55 10.93 -0.14 -0.78
N ALA A 56 9.68 -0.55 -1.09
CA ALA A 56 8.57 -0.50 -0.15
C ALA A 56 7.87 -1.87 -0.10
N ARG A 57 7.57 -2.36 1.10
CA ARG A 57 6.96 -3.68 1.30
C ARG A 57 6.09 -3.70 2.55
N GLY A 58 5.15 -4.62 2.59
CA GLY A 58 4.28 -4.80 3.74
C GLY A 58 3.20 -5.85 3.49
N PHE A 59 2.42 -6.10 4.53
CA PHE A 59 1.18 -6.85 4.43
C PHE A 59 0.00 -5.89 4.50
N ASP A 60 -0.90 -5.98 3.55
CA ASP A 60 -2.15 -5.26 3.57
C ASP A 60 -3.27 -6.16 4.10
N GLN A 61 -3.94 -5.66 5.12
CA GLN A 61 -5.14 -6.24 5.70
C GLN A 61 -6.06 -5.10 6.10
N ILE A 62 -7.27 -5.13 5.57
CA ILE A 62 -8.30 -4.13 5.89
C ILE A 62 -9.22 -4.71 6.96
N SER A 63 -9.49 -3.89 7.99
CA SER A 63 -10.48 -4.15 9.02
C SER A 63 -11.58 -3.09 8.96
N ALA A 64 -12.83 -3.52 8.96
CA ALA A 64 -13.98 -2.63 8.96
C ALA A 64 -14.82 -2.83 10.22
N LYS A 65 -15.24 -1.72 10.85
CA LYS A 65 -16.09 -1.74 12.06
C LYS A 65 -17.22 -0.74 11.90
N PHE A 66 -18.45 -1.20 12.13
CA PHE A 66 -19.62 -0.34 12.22
C PHE A 66 -19.61 0.39 13.56
N THR A 67 -19.78 1.71 13.55
CA THR A 67 -19.76 2.58 14.73
C THR A 67 -21.14 3.12 15.12
N GLY A 68 -22.22 2.57 14.52
CA GLY A 68 -23.60 3.02 14.74
C GLY A 68 -24.09 4.00 13.66
N THR A 69 -23.28 4.95 13.24
CA THR A 69 -23.61 5.96 12.21
C THR A 69 -22.69 5.96 11.02
N SER A 70 -21.53 5.32 11.13
CA SER A 70 -20.51 5.23 10.08
C SER A 70 -19.83 3.86 10.10
N ILE A 71 -19.07 3.58 9.05
CA ILE A 71 -18.16 2.43 9.02
C ILE A 71 -16.74 2.98 9.09
N ARG A 72 -16.00 2.60 10.13
CA ARG A 72 -14.57 2.87 10.22
C ARG A 72 -13.81 1.75 9.53
N VAL A 73 -12.95 2.11 8.58
CA VAL A 73 -12.06 1.20 7.84
C VAL A 73 -10.63 1.57 8.19
N GLY A 74 -9.87 0.60 8.65
CA GLY A 74 -8.48 0.81 9.05
C GLY A 74 -7.63 -0.45 8.89
N PRO A 75 -6.36 -0.39 9.26
CA PRO A 75 -5.48 -1.55 9.22
C PRO A 75 -5.98 -2.66 10.14
N GLY A 76 -5.91 -3.91 9.67
CA GLY A 76 -6.10 -5.09 10.50
C GLY A 76 -4.82 -5.44 11.26
N GLN A 77 -4.90 -6.50 12.09
CA GLN A 77 -3.81 -6.90 13.00
C GLN A 77 -2.50 -7.28 12.29
N HIS A 78 -2.56 -7.71 11.04
CA HIS A 78 -1.38 -8.09 10.25
C HIS A 78 -0.83 -6.96 9.39
N ASN A 79 -1.53 -5.83 9.31
CA ASN A 79 -1.06 -4.65 8.63
C ASN A 79 -0.30 -3.75 9.61
N LEU A 80 1.00 -3.96 9.71
CA LEU A 80 1.88 -3.13 10.55
C LEU A 80 2.36 -1.87 9.84
N GLY A 81 1.88 -1.62 8.62
CA GLY A 81 2.23 -0.48 7.79
C GLY A 81 3.13 -0.83 6.61
N ILE A 82 3.65 0.21 5.99
CA ILE A 82 4.58 0.12 4.86
C ILE A 82 5.99 0.29 5.39
N PHE A 83 6.89 -0.62 5.05
CA PHE A 83 8.32 -0.54 5.35
C PHE A 83 9.05 -0.05 4.11
N VAL A 84 9.63 1.15 4.19
CA VAL A 84 10.37 1.78 3.10
C VAL A 84 11.86 1.73 3.41
N THR A 85 12.64 1.13 2.52
CA THR A 85 14.10 1.05 2.62
C THR A 85 14.73 1.99 1.60
N LEU A 86 15.60 2.87 2.04
CA LEU A 86 16.40 3.76 1.20
C LEU A 86 17.81 3.18 1.04
N GLN A 87 18.02 2.42 -0.03
CA GLN A 87 19.29 1.69 -0.27
C GLN A 87 20.49 2.64 -0.41
N LYS A 88 20.29 3.80 -1.04
CA LYS A 88 21.34 4.84 -1.20
C LYS A 88 21.66 5.58 0.11
N ARG A 89 20.95 5.28 1.22
CA ARG A 89 21.19 5.78 2.56
C ARG A 89 21.55 4.65 3.52
N ASP A 90 22.46 3.78 3.13
CA ASP A 90 22.90 2.60 3.88
C ASP A 90 21.74 1.71 4.35
N ASN A 91 20.77 1.49 3.48
CA ASN A 91 19.54 0.74 3.79
C ASN A 91 18.78 1.30 5.00
N GLU A 92 18.70 2.62 5.13
CA GLU A 92 17.89 3.27 6.16
C GLU A 92 16.42 2.90 5.97
N GLU A 93 15.79 2.36 7.00
CA GLU A 93 14.43 1.84 6.94
C GLU A 93 13.46 2.71 7.74
N TYR A 94 12.31 2.97 7.13
CA TYR A 94 11.18 3.68 7.72
C TYR A 94 9.96 2.77 7.78
N GLN A 95 9.22 2.84 8.88
CA GLN A 95 7.90 2.23 8.99
C GLN A 95 6.84 3.33 8.96
N LEU A 96 5.89 3.21 8.03
CA LEU A 96 4.77 4.13 7.86
C LEU A 96 3.48 3.41 8.20
N THR A 97 2.77 3.84 9.24
CA THR A 97 1.46 3.29 9.57
C THR A 97 0.35 3.97 8.75
N HIS A 98 -0.85 3.39 8.73
CA HIS A 98 -1.98 3.93 7.99
C HIS A 98 -2.94 4.70 8.89
N PRO A 99 -3.52 5.84 8.43
CA PRO A 99 -4.68 6.44 9.07
C PRO A 99 -5.91 5.56 8.84
N ALA A 100 -7.02 5.86 9.51
CA ALA A 100 -8.30 5.24 9.22
C ALA A 100 -9.13 6.08 8.25
N ALA A 101 -9.99 5.41 7.49
CA ALA A 101 -11.04 6.04 6.70
C ALA A 101 -12.41 5.82 7.38
N HIS A 102 -13.29 6.79 7.26
CA HIS A 102 -14.65 6.74 7.79
C HIS A 102 -15.65 6.91 6.65
N LEU A 103 -16.50 5.92 6.45
CA LEU A 103 -17.61 5.97 5.52
C LEU A 103 -18.84 6.44 6.30
N GLY A 104 -19.17 7.70 6.13
CA GLY A 104 -20.31 8.37 6.77
C GLY A 104 -21.50 8.59 5.84
N GLY A 105 -22.54 9.26 6.37
CA GLY A 105 -23.71 9.65 5.59
C GLY A 105 -24.72 8.53 5.29
N LEU A 106 -24.52 7.33 5.84
CA LEU A 106 -25.40 6.17 5.63
C LEU A 106 -26.87 6.48 5.96
N LEU A 107 -27.12 7.17 7.07
CA LEU A 107 -28.49 7.54 7.54
C LEU A 107 -29.10 8.66 6.71
N ARG A 108 -28.32 9.45 5.99
CA ARG A 108 -28.77 10.59 5.19
C ARG A 108 -28.87 10.26 3.69
N GLY A 109 -28.53 9.04 3.26
CA GLY A 109 -28.50 8.65 1.85
C GLY A 109 -27.43 9.35 1.03
N SER A 110 -26.51 10.08 1.66
CA SER A 110 -25.41 10.80 1.01
C SER A 110 -24.09 10.27 1.55
N LEU A 111 -23.56 9.25 0.90
CA LEU A 111 -22.29 8.64 1.31
C LEU A 111 -21.13 9.63 1.19
N SER A 112 -20.30 9.68 2.24
CA SER A 112 -19.08 10.48 2.29
C SER A 112 -17.94 9.64 2.85
N ILE A 113 -16.75 9.84 2.32
CA ILE A 113 -15.51 9.21 2.83
C ILE A 113 -14.63 10.33 3.36
N SER A 114 -14.22 10.21 4.62
CA SER A 114 -13.20 11.06 5.23
C SER A 114 -12.04 10.23 5.72
N VAL A 115 -10.84 10.81 5.70
CA VAL A 115 -9.64 10.23 6.33
C VAL A 115 -9.45 10.96 7.65
N ALA A 116 -9.28 10.21 8.72
CA ALA A 116 -9.09 10.72 10.06
C ALA A 116 -8.05 9.87 10.83
N ASP A 117 -7.84 10.21 12.09
CA ASP A 117 -6.85 9.59 12.97
C ASP A 117 -5.39 9.96 12.64
N ALA A 118 -4.48 9.47 13.46
CA ALA A 118 -3.06 9.68 13.29
C ALA A 118 -2.42 8.53 12.51
N CYS A 119 -1.40 8.86 11.75
CA CYS A 119 -0.41 7.89 11.29
C CYS A 119 0.99 8.31 11.74
N TYR A 120 1.91 7.37 11.71
CA TYR A 120 3.26 7.52 12.22
C TYR A 120 4.27 7.15 11.15
N VAL A 121 5.37 7.89 11.10
CA VAL A 121 6.56 7.50 10.36
C VAL A 121 7.70 7.39 11.35
N THR A 122 8.30 6.21 11.46
CA THR A 122 9.38 5.95 12.41
C THR A 122 10.62 5.45 11.71
N CYS A 123 11.78 5.95 12.14
CA CYS A 123 13.08 5.42 11.76
C CYS A 123 13.91 5.16 13.02
N PRO A 124 13.94 3.93 13.54
CA PRO A 124 14.67 3.61 14.78
C PRO A 124 16.15 3.91 14.69
N ARG A 125 16.77 3.73 13.53
CA ARG A 125 18.19 4.01 13.30
C ARG A 125 18.56 5.47 13.56
N THR A 126 17.69 6.40 13.20
CA THR A 126 17.93 7.84 13.38
C THR A 126 17.37 8.39 14.68
N GLY A 127 16.52 7.64 15.38
CA GLY A 127 15.77 8.11 16.53
C GLY A 127 14.81 9.25 16.19
N ILE A 128 14.29 9.27 14.93
CA ILE A 128 13.35 10.28 14.45
C ILE A 128 12.00 9.64 14.17
N LYS A 129 10.95 10.32 14.64
CA LYS A 129 9.56 9.93 14.42
C LYS A 129 8.77 11.15 13.92
N ALA A 130 7.79 10.88 13.06
CA ALA A 130 6.74 11.84 12.74
C ALA A 130 5.40 11.33 13.22
N ILE A 131 4.57 12.23 13.72
CA ILE A 131 3.14 12.05 13.97
C ILE A 131 2.40 12.94 12.99
N LEU A 132 1.54 12.34 12.17
CA LEU A 132 0.70 13.04 11.19
C LEU A 132 -0.75 12.81 11.58
N GLN A 133 -1.49 13.89 11.86
CA GLN A 133 -2.89 13.88 12.23
C GLN A 133 -3.73 14.37 11.06
N TYR A 134 -4.58 13.49 10.54
CA TYR A 134 -5.62 13.86 9.57
C TYR A 134 -6.79 14.47 10.33
N LEU A 135 -7.15 15.68 9.98
CA LEU A 135 -8.22 16.41 10.65
C LEU A 135 -9.56 16.13 9.97
N GLU A 136 -10.57 15.84 10.78
CA GLU A 136 -11.93 15.71 10.27
C GLU A 136 -12.43 17.05 9.73
N ASP A 137 -13.12 16.99 8.60
CA ASP A 137 -13.76 18.16 8.01
C ASP A 137 -14.88 18.66 8.90
N GLY A 138 -14.69 19.83 9.48
CA GLY A 138 -15.72 20.49 10.30
C GLY A 138 -16.88 20.99 9.44
N TRP A 139 -18.11 20.97 10.00
CA TRP A 139 -19.33 21.41 9.32
C TRP A 139 -19.30 22.87 8.83
N VAL A 140 -18.42 23.68 9.38
CA VAL A 140 -18.27 25.11 9.10
C VAL A 140 -16.91 25.44 8.43
N SER A 141 -15.99 24.49 8.38
CA SER A 141 -14.65 24.74 7.85
C SER A 141 -14.67 24.81 6.33
N ARG A 142 -14.17 25.90 5.76
CA ARG A 142 -13.94 26.02 4.31
C ARG A 142 -12.71 25.25 3.82
N SER A 143 -11.84 24.86 4.73
CA SER A 143 -10.59 24.12 4.44
C SER A 143 -10.83 22.65 4.73
N GLN A 144 -10.92 21.85 3.68
CA GLN A 144 -11.09 20.39 3.75
C GLN A 144 -9.72 19.68 3.63
N LEU A 145 -9.68 18.42 4.06
CA LEU A 145 -8.53 17.52 3.84
C LEU A 145 -7.23 18.01 4.50
N ARG A 146 -7.35 18.63 5.67
CA ARG A 146 -6.22 19.18 6.40
C ARG A 146 -5.38 18.09 7.08
N LEU A 147 -4.08 18.34 7.10
CA LEU A 147 -3.08 17.55 7.81
C LEU A 147 -2.28 18.45 8.73
N GLU A 148 -2.06 18.01 9.97
CA GLU A 148 -1.11 18.60 10.90
C GLU A 148 -0.15 17.54 11.40
N GLY A 149 1.07 17.91 11.75
CA GLY A 149 2.05 16.93 12.23
C GLY A 149 3.27 17.57 12.91
N VAL A 150 4.07 16.67 13.47
CA VAL A 150 5.38 17.02 14.04
C VAL A 150 6.40 15.95 13.66
N ILE A 151 7.63 16.39 13.38
CA ILE A 151 8.82 15.55 13.30
C ILE A 151 9.63 15.81 14.57
N PHE A 152 10.04 14.75 15.26
CA PHE A 152 10.71 14.91 16.55
C PHE A 152 11.69 13.78 16.85
N ARG A 153 12.60 14.01 17.80
CA ARG A 153 13.47 12.99 18.35
C ARG A 153 12.70 12.15 19.36
N TYR A 154 12.73 10.83 19.23
CA TYR A 154 12.06 9.94 20.17
C TYR A 154 13.03 8.91 20.76
N ASP A 155 12.67 8.36 21.90
CA ASP A 155 13.38 7.25 22.51
C ASP A 155 12.86 5.94 21.89
N THR A 156 13.73 5.26 21.14
CA THR A 156 13.40 4.00 20.48
C THR A 156 13.15 2.85 21.44
N SER A 157 13.59 2.97 22.69
CA SER A 157 13.32 1.98 23.77
C SER A 157 11.99 2.24 24.48
N ASN A 158 11.42 3.45 24.33
CA ASN A 158 10.16 3.86 24.96
C ASN A 158 9.36 4.79 24.05
N ASP A 159 8.73 4.20 23.01
CA ASP A 159 7.90 4.93 22.05
C ASP A 159 6.47 5.16 22.57
N ASP A 160 6.33 6.02 23.58
CA ASP A 160 5.06 6.33 24.26
C ASP A 160 4.30 7.52 23.65
N LYS A 161 4.93 8.30 22.75
CA LYS A 161 4.33 9.51 22.16
C LYS A 161 3.46 9.14 20.97
N THR A 162 2.13 9.27 21.14
CA THR A 162 1.13 8.97 20.11
C THR A 162 0.33 10.19 19.66
N LYS A 163 0.43 11.32 20.35
CA LYS A 163 -0.29 12.56 20.01
C LYS A 163 0.69 13.72 19.90
N ILE A 164 0.42 14.63 18.98
CA ILE A 164 1.25 15.84 18.75
C ILE A 164 1.46 16.65 20.05
N LYS A 165 0.43 16.77 20.87
CA LYS A 165 0.47 17.52 22.13
C LYS A 165 1.36 16.89 23.22
N ASP A 166 1.64 15.59 23.11
CA ASP A 166 2.44 14.85 24.09
C ASP A 166 3.94 14.94 23.79
N VAL A 167 4.32 15.55 22.65
CA VAL A 167 5.71 15.73 22.23
C VAL A 167 6.31 16.99 22.89
N PRO A 168 7.38 16.87 23.70
CA PRO A 168 8.03 18.02 24.29
C PRO A 168 8.59 18.98 23.23
N GLN A 169 8.39 20.28 23.42
CA GLN A 169 8.82 21.31 22.46
C GLN A 169 10.32 21.22 22.11
N LYS A 170 11.17 20.85 23.08
CA LYS A 170 12.62 20.71 22.91
C LYS A 170 13.02 19.58 21.94
N ASP A 171 12.15 18.58 21.78
CA ASP A 171 12.41 17.41 20.95
C ASP A 171 11.87 17.59 19.52
N ILE A 172 11.06 18.64 19.27
CA ILE A 172 10.48 18.92 17.97
C ILE A 172 11.55 19.46 17.02
N LEU A 173 11.67 18.82 15.85
CA LEU A 173 12.58 19.22 14.78
C LEU A 173 11.86 20.02 13.69
N ALA A 174 10.57 19.73 13.45
CA ALA A 174 9.74 20.47 12.52
C ALA A 174 8.26 20.29 12.84
N ARG A 175 7.43 21.25 12.45
CA ARG A 175 5.99 21.15 12.40
C ARG A 175 5.53 21.00 10.97
N ILE A 176 4.54 20.14 10.75
CA ILE A 176 3.96 19.86 9.43
C ILE A 176 2.54 20.41 9.42
N HIS A 177 2.11 20.98 8.30
CA HIS A 177 0.75 21.43 8.08
C HIS A 177 0.44 21.48 6.58
N GLY A 178 -0.82 21.46 6.23
CA GLY A 178 -1.25 21.62 4.84
C GLY A 178 -2.50 20.83 4.47
N CYS A 179 -2.68 20.65 3.18
CA CYS A 179 -3.74 19.83 2.57
C CYS A 179 -3.12 18.58 1.92
N TRP A 180 -3.54 17.40 2.34
CA TRP A 180 -2.95 16.15 1.85
C TRP A 180 -3.34 15.79 0.40
N LYS A 181 -4.16 16.61 -0.26
CA LYS A 181 -4.42 16.55 -1.71
C LYS A 181 -3.78 17.67 -2.51
N GLU A 182 -3.15 18.62 -1.85
CA GLU A 182 -2.56 19.79 -2.48
C GLU A 182 -1.10 19.94 -2.04
N GLN A 183 -0.82 20.86 -1.14
CA GLN A 183 0.52 21.14 -0.67
C GLN A 183 0.66 20.85 0.81
N ILE A 184 1.80 20.26 1.17
CA ILE A 184 2.21 20.00 2.54
C ILE A 184 3.50 20.78 2.79
N TYR A 185 3.54 21.45 3.94
CA TYR A 185 4.61 22.31 4.36
C TYR A 185 5.23 21.84 5.66
N TYR A 186 6.48 22.26 5.88
CA TYR A 186 7.10 22.18 7.20
C TYR A 186 7.62 23.54 7.65
N THR A 187 7.67 23.75 8.96
CA THR A 187 8.24 24.91 9.61
C THR A 187 9.23 24.46 10.67
N ALA A 188 10.46 24.96 10.64
CA ALA A 188 11.47 24.66 11.64
C ALA A 188 11.18 25.40 12.95
N PRO A 189 11.58 24.88 14.13
CA PRO A 189 11.39 25.58 15.40
C PRO A 189 12.04 26.97 15.42
N GLY A 190 11.25 27.96 15.81
CA GLY A 190 11.72 29.36 15.87
C GLY A 190 11.82 30.10 14.52
N SER A 191 11.51 29.43 13.41
CA SER A 191 11.40 30.07 12.10
C SER A 191 9.97 30.53 11.84
N PRO A 192 9.75 31.72 11.27
CA PRO A 192 8.45 32.13 10.75
C PRO A 192 8.19 31.56 9.36
N ASP A 193 9.18 30.98 8.68
CA ASP A 193 9.11 30.58 7.30
C ASP A 193 8.63 29.13 7.17
N SER A 194 7.68 28.94 6.28
CA SER A 194 7.19 27.59 5.89
C SER A 194 7.76 27.19 4.53
N HIS A 195 8.21 25.95 4.44
CA HIS A 195 8.80 25.38 3.23
C HIS A 195 7.94 24.24 2.72
N VAL A 196 7.76 24.12 1.41
CA VAL A 196 7.02 23.03 0.78
C VAL A 196 7.80 21.73 0.95
N ILE A 197 7.15 20.70 1.51
CA ILE A 197 7.65 19.31 1.50
C ILE A 197 7.30 18.65 0.17
N ILE A 198 6.04 18.80 -0.22
CA ILE A 198 5.50 18.20 -1.45
C ILE A 198 4.34 19.07 -1.97
N ASP A 199 4.29 19.20 -3.29
CA ASP A 199 3.14 19.74 -4.02
C ASP A 199 2.56 18.59 -4.87
N LEU A 200 1.32 18.22 -4.58
CA LEU A 200 0.61 17.15 -5.30
C LEU A 200 -0.20 17.69 -6.48
N THR A 201 -0.38 19.01 -6.59
CA THR A 201 -1.25 19.62 -7.60
C THR A 201 -0.79 19.36 -9.04
N PRO A 202 0.52 19.32 -9.37
CA PRO A 202 0.99 19.00 -10.71
C PRO A 202 1.13 17.49 -10.96
N LEU A 203 0.91 16.63 -9.94
CA LEU A 203 1.15 15.20 -10.07
C LEU A 203 -0.07 14.48 -10.64
N TYR A 204 0.18 13.59 -11.58
CA TYR A 204 -0.82 12.70 -12.14
C TYR A 204 -0.51 11.25 -11.79
N PRO A 205 -1.54 10.41 -11.55
CA PRO A 205 -1.32 8.99 -11.38
C PRO A 205 -0.63 8.39 -12.61
N ALA A 206 0.49 7.72 -12.41
CA ALA A 206 1.16 7.01 -13.47
C ALA A 206 0.31 5.82 -13.94
N SER A 207 0.27 5.60 -15.25
CA SER A 207 -0.44 4.45 -15.83
C SER A 207 0.26 3.16 -15.45
N LYS A 208 -0.51 2.19 -14.94
CA LYS A 208 0.02 0.85 -14.67
C LYS A 208 0.18 0.08 -15.96
N ILE A 209 1.36 -0.46 -16.18
CA ILE A 209 1.62 -1.43 -17.24
C ILE A 209 1.45 -2.81 -16.62
N VAL A 210 0.58 -3.61 -17.20
CA VAL A 210 0.30 -4.98 -16.76
C VAL A 210 0.46 -5.88 -17.97
N PRO A 211 1.07 -7.07 -17.83
CA PRO A 211 1.17 -8.03 -18.92
C PRO A 211 -0.17 -8.28 -19.61
N PRO A 212 -0.22 -8.39 -20.93
CA PRO A 212 -1.43 -8.83 -21.64
C PRO A 212 -2.02 -10.09 -21.03
N GLU A 213 -3.36 -10.21 -21.06
CA GLU A 213 -4.06 -11.32 -20.35
C GLU A 213 -3.64 -12.70 -20.86
N GLU A 214 -3.32 -12.82 -22.14
CA GLU A 214 -2.83 -14.06 -22.75
C GLU A 214 -1.47 -14.53 -22.19
N TYR A 215 -0.69 -13.62 -21.62
CA TYR A 215 0.60 -13.93 -20.99
C TYR A 215 0.52 -14.08 -19.47
N GLN A 216 -0.65 -13.81 -18.90
CA GLN A 216 -0.85 -13.98 -17.46
C GLN A 216 -1.05 -15.44 -17.09
N LEU A 217 -0.53 -15.82 -15.94
CA LEU A 217 -0.78 -17.12 -15.36
C LEU A 217 -2.27 -17.28 -14.97
N PRO A 218 -2.79 -18.51 -14.91
CA PRO A 218 -4.21 -18.76 -14.60
C PRO A 218 -4.70 -18.15 -13.27
N ASN A 219 -3.80 -17.93 -12.31
CA ASN A 219 -4.12 -17.38 -11.00
C ASN A 219 -3.83 -15.86 -10.89
N GLU A 220 -3.34 -15.21 -11.94
CA GLU A 220 -3.18 -13.77 -11.95
C GLU A 220 -4.53 -13.05 -12.03
N SER A 221 -4.66 -11.95 -11.29
CA SER A 221 -5.95 -11.32 -10.97
C SER A 221 -6.81 -11.01 -12.18
N ARG A 222 -6.25 -10.42 -13.26
CA ARG A 222 -7.05 -10.06 -14.44
C ARG A 222 -7.62 -11.30 -15.13
N ARG A 223 -6.78 -12.30 -15.38
CA ARG A 223 -7.19 -13.58 -15.99
C ARG A 223 -8.14 -14.36 -15.08
N PHE A 224 -7.82 -14.42 -13.80
CA PHE A 224 -8.61 -15.15 -12.81
C PHE A 224 -10.02 -14.59 -12.64
N TRP A 225 -10.17 -13.27 -12.66
CA TRP A 225 -11.44 -12.56 -12.47
C TRP A 225 -12.09 -12.09 -13.79
N ALA A 226 -11.54 -12.45 -14.96
CA ALA A 226 -11.95 -11.93 -16.25
C ALA A 226 -13.47 -11.99 -16.48
N LEU A 227 -14.09 -13.16 -16.25
CA LEU A 227 -15.53 -13.34 -16.43
C LEU A 227 -16.37 -12.50 -15.47
N VAL A 228 -15.95 -12.39 -14.22
CA VAL A 228 -16.62 -11.55 -13.20
C VAL A 228 -16.53 -10.09 -13.59
N THR A 229 -15.33 -9.65 -13.98
CA THR A 229 -15.07 -8.25 -14.39
C THR A 229 -15.90 -7.87 -15.61
N SER A 230 -15.89 -8.71 -16.66
CA SER A 230 -16.70 -8.47 -17.87
C SER A 230 -18.20 -8.38 -17.51
N ALA A 231 -18.71 -9.30 -16.73
CA ALA A 231 -20.12 -9.28 -16.32
C ALA A 231 -20.51 -8.03 -15.52
N ILE A 232 -19.60 -7.52 -14.68
CA ILE A 232 -19.83 -6.26 -13.93
C ILE A 232 -19.85 -5.06 -14.89
N LEU A 233 -18.89 -4.97 -15.81
CA LEU A 233 -18.79 -3.89 -16.78
C LEU A 233 -20.02 -3.84 -17.69
N ASP A 234 -20.54 -5.01 -18.06
CA ASP A 234 -21.76 -5.15 -18.87
C ASP A 234 -23.05 -5.04 -18.03
N LYS A 235 -22.96 -4.73 -16.72
CA LYS A 235 -24.09 -4.64 -15.78
C LYS A 235 -24.89 -5.94 -15.61
N ARG A 236 -24.31 -7.10 -15.95
CA ARG A 236 -24.90 -8.44 -15.81
C ARG A 236 -24.62 -9.00 -14.41
N TYR A 237 -25.15 -8.34 -13.37
CA TYR A 237 -24.75 -8.60 -11.98
C TYR A 237 -25.08 -10.01 -11.48
N SER A 238 -26.17 -10.62 -11.97
CA SER A 238 -26.51 -12.02 -11.64
C SER A 238 -25.48 -13.01 -12.16
N GLU A 239 -24.96 -12.78 -13.37
CA GLU A 239 -23.89 -13.61 -13.95
C GLU A 239 -22.56 -13.37 -13.20
N ALA A 240 -22.25 -12.12 -12.87
CA ALA A 240 -21.08 -11.80 -12.07
C ALA A 240 -21.09 -12.57 -10.72
N THR A 241 -22.24 -12.60 -10.05
CA THR A 241 -22.42 -13.38 -8.82
C THR A 241 -22.23 -14.87 -9.04
N LYS A 242 -22.77 -15.42 -10.13
CA LYS A 242 -22.59 -16.84 -10.48
C LYS A 242 -21.12 -17.18 -10.71
N TYR A 243 -20.41 -16.41 -11.56
CA TYR A 243 -18.98 -16.63 -11.82
C TYR A 243 -18.13 -16.51 -10.55
N LYS A 244 -18.44 -15.54 -9.68
CA LYS A 244 -17.79 -15.43 -8.36
C LYS A 244 -17.97 -16.69 -7.52
N HIS A 245 -19.18 -17.22 -7.42
CA HIS A 245 -19.45 -18.47 -6.71
C HIS A 245 -18.70 -19.66 -7.28
N GLU A 246 -18.62 -19.77 -8.60
CA GLU A 246 -17.85 -20.85 -9.27
C GLU A 246 -16.35 -20.77 -8.89
N ILE A 247 -15.78 -19.56 -8.84
CA ILE A 247 -14.41 -19.35 -8.39
C ILE A 247 -14.25 -19.79 -6.92
N GLU A 248 -15.11 -19.32 -6.04
CA GLU A 248 -15.08 -19.65 -4.61
C GLU A 248 -15.19 -21.14 -4.35
N GLU A 249 -16.10 -21.84 -5.06
CA GLU A 249 -16.29 -23.27 -4.91
C GLU A 249 -15.06 -24.06 -5.38
N ARG A 250 -14.51 -23.69 -6.53
CA ARG A 250 -13.27 -24.31 -7.02
C ARG A 250 -12.10 -24.14 -6.03
N GLN A 251 -11.99 -22.98 -5.38
CA GLN A 251 -10.95 -22.75 -4.38
C GLN A 251 -11.20 -23.54 -3.08
N ARG A 252 -12.46 -23.71 -2.66
CA ARG A 252 -12.81 -24.58 -1.52
C ARG A 252 -12.44 -26.04 -1.79
N GLN A 253 -12.72 -26.53 -3.01
CA GLN A 253 -12.34 -27.89 -3.41
C GLN A 253 -10.82 -28.08 -3.37
N LYS A 254 -10.04 -27.16 -3.94
CA LYS A 254 -8.57 -27.20 -3.88
C LYS A 254 -8.05 -27.15 -2.45
N ALA A 255 -8.67 -26.36 -1.57
CA ALA A 255 -8.29 -26.31 -0.16
C ALA A 255 -8.56 -27.65 0.55
N ALA A 256 -9.73 -28.27 0.30
CA ALA A 256 -10.07 -29.56 0.86
C ALA A 256 -9.13 -30.68 0.36
N GLU A 257 -8.75 -30.65 -0.91
CA GLU A 257 -7.79 -31.62 -1.47
C GLU A 257 -6.39 -31.46 -0.83
N ARG A 258 -5.91 -30.24 -0.59
CA ARG A 258 -4.64 -30.00 0.13
C ARG A 258 -4.74 -30.53 1.56
N GLU A 259 -5.84 -30.26 2.26
CA GLU A 259 -6.06 -30.76 3.61
C GLU A 259 -6.02 -32.28 3.68
N GLN A 260 -6.69 -32.98 2.74
CA GLN A 260 -6.66 -34.45 2.64
C GLN A 260 -5.24 -34.98 2.40
N ARG A 261 -4.43 -34.27 1.60
CA ARG A 261 -3.03 -34.62 1.33
C ARG A 261 -2.08 -34.16 2.43
N LYS A 262 -2.58 -33.41 3.44
CA LYS A 262 -1.79 -32.77 4.51
C LYS A 262 -0.71 -31.81 3.94
N GLU A 263 -1.01 -31.18 2.82
CA GLU A 263 -0.15 -30.20 2.18
C GLU A 263 -0.47 -28.82 2.75
N GLU A 264 0.55 -28.15 3.29
CA GLU A 264 0.42 -26.77 3.73
C GLU A 264 0.53 -25.85 2.50
N TRP A 265 -0.41 -24.90 2.37
CA TRP A 265 -0.33 -23.92 1.30
C TRP A 265 0.81 -22.94 1.57
N GLN A 266 1.60 -22.66 0.53
CA GLN A 266 2.67 -21.67 0.57
C GLN A 266 2.44 -20.60 -0.51
N PRO A 267 2.73 -19.31 -0.22
CA PRO A 267 2.75 -18.29 -1.25
C PRO A 267 3.81 -18.60 -2.30
N ARG A 268 3.58 -18.21 -3.54
CA ARG A 268 4.54 -18.41 -4.62
C ARG A 268 5.64 -17.34 -4.63
N PHE A 269 5.24 -16.08 -4.48
CA PHE A 269 6.13 -14.93 -4.68
C PHE A 269 6.68 -14.36 -3.37
N PHE A 270 6.09 -14.74 -2.22
CA PHE A 270 6.48 -14.21 -0.92
C PHE A 270 6.88 -15.31 0.06
N THR A 271 7.86 -15.01 0.90
CA THR A 271 8.30 -15.90 1.98
C THR A 271 7.35 -15.81 3.16
N GLY A 272 6.58 -16.86 3.39
CA GLY A 272 5.64 -16.95 4.50
C GLY A 272 4.30 -16.26 4.25
N VAL A 273 3.28 -16.77 4.90
CA VAL A 273 1.88 -16.30 4.79
C VAL A 273 1.71 -14.96 5.48
N VAL A 274 2.21 -14.85 6.68
CA VAL A 274 2.31 -13.62 7.50
C VAL A 274 3.58 -13.72 8.32
N THR A 275 4.37 -12.66 8.36
CA THR A 275 5.57 -12.62 9.20
C THR A 275 5.31 -11.78 10.46
N PRO A 276 5.90 -12.14 11.62
CA PRO A 276 5.74 -11.37 12.86
C PRO A 276 6.22 -9.91 12.76
N LEU A 277 7.16 -9.64 11.84
CA LEU A 277 7.71 -8.30 11.60
C LEU A 277 6.86 -7.48 10.63
N GLY A 278 5.82 -8.05 10.01
CA GLY A 278 5.02 -7.37 8.99
C GLY A 278 5.77 -7.03 7.71
N LYS A 279 6.94 -7.65 7.49
CA LYS A 279 7.82 -7.41 6.33
C LYS A 279 7.92 -8.67 5.49
N PRO A 280 7.15 -8.79 4.42
CA PRO A 280 7.33 -9.90 3.50
C PRO A 280 8.63 -9.73 2.70
N ASP A 281 9.28 -10.85 2.41
CA ASP A 281 10.38 -10.92 1.45
C ASP A 281 9.95 -11.72 0.23
N LEU A 282 10.66 -11.52 -0.89
CA LEU A 282 10.40 -12.25 -2.12
C LEU A 282 11.05 -13.64 -2.09
N THR A 283 10.34 -14.64 -2.60
CA THR A 283 10.93 -15.92 -3.00
C THR A 283 11.81 -15.75 -4.25
N ASN A 284 12.48 -16.81 -4.68
CA ASN A 284 13.21 -16.79 -5.96
C ASN A 284 12.26 -16.49 -7.14
N ASP A 285 11.06 -17.08 -7.14
CA ASP A 285 10.02 -16.79 -8.16
C ASP A 285 9.60 -15.32 -8.11
N GLY A 286 9.45 -14.74 -6.91
CA GLY A 286 9.13 -13.34 -6.73
C GLY A 286 10.23 -12.41 -7.24
N GLN A 287 11.49 -12.73 -6.98
CA GLN A 287 12.64 -11.97 -7.49
C GLN A 287 12.75 -12.06 -9.02
N GLU A 288 12.51 -13.24 -9.59
CA GLU A 288 12.51 -13.45 -11.04
C GLU A 288 11.36 -12.67 -11.70
N ALA A 289 10.17 -12.72 -11.13
CA ALA A 289 9.02 -11.95 -11.60
C ALA A 289 9.30 -10.44 -11.59
N LEU A 290 9.86 -9.91 -10.49
CA LEU A 290 10.19 -8.50 -10.36
C LEU A 290 11.25 -8.07 -11.39
N ARG A 291 12.31 -8.88 -11.58
CA ARG A 291 13.30 -8.63 -12.61
C ARG A 291 12.69 -8.62 -14.01
N GLY A 292 11.83 -9.61 -14.33
CA GLY A 292 11.11 -9.66 -15.60
C GLY A 292 10.25 -8.42 -15.87
N LEU A 293 9.63 -7.84 -14.83
CA LEU A 293 8.88 -6.59 -14.96
C LEU A 293 9.77 -5.41 -15.36
N HIS A 294 10.97 -5.28 -14.77
CA HIS A 294 11.93 -4.22 -15.11
C HIS A 294 12.52 -4.39 -16.51
N GLU A 295 12.74 -5.63 -16.93
CA GLU A 295 13.28 -5.98 -18.25
C GLU A 295 12.22 -5.95 -19.37
N GLY A 296 10.93 -5.76 -19.02
CA GLY A 296 9.82 -5.88 -19.96
C GLY A 296 9.56 -7.31 -20.42
N ASN A 297 10.11 -8.28 -19.72
CA ASN A 297 9.94 -9.71 -19.97
C ASN A 297 8.91 -10.29 -18.99
N TYR A 298 7.70 -10.50 -19.46
CA TYR A 298 6.55 -10.89 -18.63
C TYR A 298 6.31 -12.40 -18.54
N TYR A 299 7.21 -13.22 -19.11
CA TYR A 299 7.03 -14.66 -19.17
C TYR A 299 7.56 -15.33 -17.90
N LEU A 300 6.66 -15.71 -17.00
CA LEU A 300 6.93 -16.69 -15.96
C LEU A 300 6.61 -18.07 -16.53
N GLU A 301 7.61 -18.93 -16.68
CA GLU A 301 7.37 -20.31 -17.13
C GLU A 301 6.55 -21.08 -16.10
N GLU A 302 5.42 -21.65 -16.52
CA GLU A 302 4.53 -22.49 -15.68
C GLU A 302 5.25 -23.72 -15.09
N ASN A 303 6.38 -24.13 -15.66
CA ASN A 303 6.97 -25.45 -15.47
C ASN A 303 8.02 -25.55 -14.36
N LYS A 304 8.28 -24.52 -13.56
CA LYS A 304 9.29 -24.61 -12.49
C LYS A 304 8.77 -25.06 -11.13
N THR A 305 7.46 -25.32 -10.98
CA THR A 305 6.84 -25.66 -9.69
C THR A 305 6.50 -27.15 -9.49
N THR A 306 6.96 -28.05 -10.35
CA THR A 306 6.70 -29.50 -10.20
C THR A 306 7.95 -30.33 -9.92
N GLY A 307 8.89 -29.76 -9.19
CA GLY A 307 10.12 -30.47 -8.85
C GLY A 307 10.56 -30.22 -7.41
N ALA A 308 9.78 -30.69 -6.44
CA ALA A 308 10.27 -31.19 -5.14
C ALA A 308 9.12 -31.87 -4.38
#